data_9f3102db141f20b63cf070f3e8d5dc61
#
_entry.id   9f3102db141f20b63cf070f3e8d5dc61
#
_cell.length_a   1.000
_cell.length_b   1.000
_cell.length_c   1.000
_cell.angle_alpha   90.00
_cell.angle_beta   90.00
_cell.angle_gamma   90.00
#
_symmetry.space_group_name_H-M   'P 1'
#
loop_
_entity.id
_entity.type
_entity.pdbx_description
1 polymer ?
#
loop_
_entity_poly.entity_id
_entity_poly.type
_entity_poly.pdbx_seq_one_letter_code
_entity_poly.pdbx_strand_id
1 'polypeptide(L)'
;IKHVAVCINKMDLVDSDPAVFERIRSDYKDFSARLDIPDLHFIPISALNGDNVVDSSDAMSWYNGPTLMGFLESVYIGSDRNLEDFRFPVQFVNRPHLDFRGFCGTIASGIVRQGDEVMVLPSRKTSHVKSIVTFEGEVEEAHAPLAVTLTLEDEIDCSRGDMIIRPGNSPRLEQKFEAMMVW
;
A
#
# COMPACT_ATOMS: atom_id res chain seq x y z
N ILE A 1 8.40 -3.62 -3.37
CA ILE A 1 7.43 -4.68 -2.99
C ILE A 1 8.15 -5.61 -2.03
N LYS A 2 7.61 -5.82 -0.83
CA LYS A 2 8.27 -6.62 0.20
C LYS A 2 7.83 -8.09 0.17
N HIS A 3 6.60 -8.38 -0.15
CA HIS A 3 6.05 -9.72 -0.22
C HIS A 3 5.72 -10.08 -1.67
N VAL A 4 6.27 -11.18 -2.15
CA VAL A 4 6.05 -11.68 -3.51
C VAL A 4 5.69 -13.16 -3.45
N ALA A 5 4.53 -13.51 -3.99
CA ALA A 5 4.15 -14.90 -4.22
C ALA A 5 4.33 -15.25 -5.70
N VAL A 6 5.15 -16.22 -5.98
CA VAL A 6 5.37 -16.78 -7.32
C VAL A 6 4.53 -18.05 -7.46
N CYS A 7 3.45 -17.94 -8.25
CA CYS A 7 2.60 -19.08 -8.54
C CYS A 7 3.17 -19.85 -9.73
N ILE A 8 3.67 -21.06 -9.48
CA ILE A 8 4.10 -21.99 -10.51
C ILE A 8 2.86 -22.73 -10.99
N ASN A 9 2.26 -22.20 -12.07
CA ASN A 9 0.99 -22.68 -12.61
C ASN A 9 1.14 -23.80 -13.62
N LYS A 10 0.01 -24.44 -13.94
CA LYS A 10 -0.09 -25.56 -14.89
C LYS A 10 0.62 -26.83 -14.41
N MET A 11 0.62 -27.07 -13.10
CA MET A 11 1.20 -28.29 -12.54
C MET A 11 0.46 -29.55 -13.02
N ASP A 12 -0.79 -29.41 -13.43
CA ASP A 12 -1.59 -30.46 -14.09
C ASP A 12 -0.98 -31.00 -15.39
N LEU A 13 -0.24 -30.16 -16.13
CA LEU A 13 0.40 -30.58 -17.40
C LEU A 13 1.69 -31.40 -17.20
N VAL A 14 2.17 -31.47 -15.98
CA VAL A 14 3.42 -32.17 -15.60
C VAL A 14 3.17 -33.17 -14.46
N ASP A 15 1.95 -33.70 -14.37
CA ASP A 15 1.54 -34.71 -13.39
C ASP A 15 1.86 -34.28 -11.93
N SER A 16 1.82 -32.98 -11.65
CA SER A 16 2.15 -32.41 -10.34
C SER A 16 3.54 -32.81 -9.80
N ASP A 17 4.52 -33.01 -10.70
CA ASP A 17 5.86 -33.47 -10.37
C ASP A 17 6.63 -32.45 -9.51
N PRO A 18 7.04 -32.80 -8.28
CA PRO A 18 7.82 -31.93 -7.41
C PRO A 18 9.18 -31.56 -8.00
N ALA A 19 9.78 -32.40 -8.86
CA ALA A 19 11.08 -32.09 -9.47
C ALA A 19 10.97 -30.92 -10.47
N VAL A 20 9.87 -30.85 -11.21
CA VAL A 20 9.59 -29.72 -12.10
C VAL A 20 9.40 -28.44 -11.29
N PHE A 21 8.64 -28.49 -10.19
CA PHE A 21 8.46 -27.37 -9.30
C PHE A 21 9.79 -26.85 -8.73
N GLU A 22 10.63 -27.73 -8.17
CA GLU A 22 11.90 -27.34 -7.56
C GLU A 22 12.89 -26.79 -8.59
N ARG A 23 12.90 -27.29 -9.81
CA ARG A 23 13.72 -26.70 -10.89
C ARG A 23 13.31 -25.27 -11.18
N ILE A 24 12.01 -25.03 -11.42
CA ILE A 24 11.51 -23.67 -11.73
C ILE A 24 11.75 -22.74 -10.55
N ARG A 25 11.54 -23.22 -9.33
CA ARG A 25 11.82 -22.47 -8.10
C ARG A 25 13.29 -22.07 -8.00
N SER A 26 14.22 -22.98 -8.30
CA SER A 26 15.65 -22.70 -8.31
C SER A 26 16.02 -21.67 -9.37
N ASP A 27 15.56 -21.83 -10.61
CA ASP A 27 15.83 -20.92 -11.70
C ASP A 27 15.33 -19.49 -11.38
N TYR A 28 14.13 -19.40 -10.77
CA TYR A 28 13.59 -18.12 -10.35
C TYR A 28 14.36 -17.49 -9.18
N LYS A 29 14.82 -18.28 -8.23
CA LYS A 29 15.67 -17.79 -7.13
C LYS A 29 16.98 -17.20 -7.65
N ASP A 30 17.61 -17.84 -8.61
CA ASP A 30 18.85 -17.35 -9.23
C ASP A 30 18.60 -16.03 -9.98
N PHE A 31 17.47 -15.91 -10.67
CA PHE A 31 17.03 -14.68 -11.31
C PHE A 31 16.77 -13.58 -10.27
N SER A 32 16.02 -13.89 -9.21
CA SER A 32 15.59 -12.93 -8.18
C SER A 32 16.69 -12.52 -7.22
N ALA A 33 17.84 -13.21 -7.20
CA ALA A 33 18.97 -12.88 -6.33
C ALA A 33 19.53 -11.46 -6.54
N ARG A 34 19.23 -10.85 -7.70
CA ARG A 34 19.58 -9.45 -8.02
C ARG A 34 18.49 -8.45 -7.67
N LEU A 35 17.32 -8.95 -7.27
CA LEU A 35 16.18 -8.15 -6.86
C LEU A 35 16.12 -8.21 -5.33
N ASP A 36 16.09 -7.06 -4.70
CA ASP A 36 15.98 -6.98 -3.23
C ASP A 36 14.54 -7.31 -2.80
N ILE A 37 14.22 -8.61 -2.81
CA ILE A 37 12.92 -9.16 -2.39
C ILE A 37 13.11 -9.87 -1.06
N PRO A 38 12.75 -9.26 0.08
CA PRO A 38 13.01 -9.83 1.40
C PRO A 38 12.13 -11.05 1.72
N ASP A 39 10.93 -11.14 1.12
CA ASP A 39 9.98 -12.21 1.37
C ASP A 39 9.43 -12.76 0.05
N LEU A 40 9.89 -13.96 -0.33
CA LEU A 40 9.60 -14.62 -1.60
C LEU A 40 9.04 -16.02 -1.35
N HIS A 41 7.77 -16.21 -1.69
CA HIS A 41 7.06 -17.48 -1.58
C HIS A 41 6.83 -18.12 -2.94
N PHE A 42 6.85 -19.45 -2.97
CA PHE A 42 6.56 -20.24 -4.19
C PHE A 42 5.38 -21.16 -3.92
N ILE A 43 4.37 -21.11 -4.75
CA ILE A 43 3.14 -21.86 -4.60
C ILE A 43 2.89 -22.64 -5.90
N PRO A 44 2.93 -23.99 -5.88
CA PRO A 44 2.54 -24.79 -7.04
C PRO A 44 1.03 -24.79 -7.17
N ILE A 45 0.51 -24.46 -8.34
CA ILE A 45 -0.94 -24.40 -8.58
C ILE A 45 -1.32 -25.05 -9.91
N SER A 46 -2.59 -25.47 -10.00
CA SER A 46 -3.30 -25.62 -11.25
C SER A 46 -4.52 -24.71 -11.22
N ALA A 47 -4.44 -23.57 -11.90
CA ALA A 47 -5.57 -22.65 -11.98
C ALA A 47 -6.76 -23.27 -12.74
N LEU A 48 -6.51 -24.25 -13.62
CA LEU A 48 -7.55 -24.97 -14.36
C LEU A 48 -8.38 -25.86 -13.43
N ASN A 49 -7.70 -26.61 -12.55
CA ASN A 49 -8.34 -27.57 -11.64
C ASN A 49 -8.71 -26.95 -10.29
N GLY A 50 -8.15 -25.76 -9.97
CA GLY A 50 -8.29 -25.12 -8.67
C GLY A 50 -7.29 -25.60 -7.61
N ASP A 51 -6.35 -26.48 -7.99
CA ASP A 51 -5.35 -27.06 -7.08
C ASP A 51 -4.49 -25.99 -6.41
N ASN A 52 -4.42 -25.99 -5.09
CA ASN A 52 -3.69 -25.04 -4.24
C ASN A 52 -4.06 -23.57 -4.48
N VAL A 53 -5.21 -23.29 -5.08
CA VAL A 53 -5.72 -21.91 -5.22
C VAL A 53 -6.48 -21.51 -3.97
N VAL A 54 -7.57 -22.20 -3.65
CA VAL A 54 -8.36 -22.00 -2.42
C VAL A 54 -8.07 -23.11 -1.43
N ASP A 55 -8.23 -24.35 -1.87
CA ASP A 55 -8.02 -25.55 -1.08
C ASP A 55 -6.70 -26.24 -1.45
N SER A 56 -6.12 -26.96 -0.49
CA SER A 56 -4.92 -27.77 -0.71
C SER A 56 -5.24 -28.94 -1.65
N SER A 57 -4.32 -29.24 -2.57
CA SER A 57 -4.48 -30.30 -3.55
C SER A 57 -3.92 -31.64 -3.06
N ASP A 58 -4.73 -32.70 -3.16
CA ASP A 58 -4.27 -34.06 -2.91
C ASP A 58 -3.23 -34.54 -3.95
N ALA A 59 -3.30 -34.01 -5.19
CA ALA A 59 -2.33 -34.28 -6.24
C ALA A 59 -0.92 -33.73 -5.93
N MET A 60 -0.85 -32.71 -5.07
CA MET A 60 0.40 -32.07 -4.63
C MET A 60 0.62 -32.24 -3.12
N SER A 61 0.36 -33.42 -2.59
CA SER A 61 0.51 -33.76 -1.15
C SER A 61 1.94 -33.58 -0.61
N TRP A 62 2.92 -33.47 -1.48
CA TRP A 62 4.30 -33.13 -1.14
C TRP A 62 4.51 -31.65 -0.78
N TYR A 63 3.56 -30.77 -1.16
CA TYR A 63 3.62 -29.37 -0.86
C TYR A 63 2.95 -29.08 0.49
N ASN A 64 3.72 -28.52 1.43
CA ASN A 64 3.25 -28.22 2.79
C ASN A 64 3.10 -26.71 3.05
N GLY A 65 3.15 -25.89 2.02
CA GLY A 65 2.97 -24.45 2.13
C GLY A 65 1.49 -24.04 2.09
N PRO A 66 1.21 -22.73 2.24
CA PRO A 66 -0.15 -22.21 2.14
C PRO A 66 -0.68 -22.30 0.71
N THR A 67 -1.99 -22.36 0.55
CA THR A 67 -2.65 -22.11 -0.73
C THR A 67 -2.48 -20.66 -1.14
N LEU A 68 -2.78 -20.29 -2.39
CA LEU A 68 -2.70 -18.92 -2.84
C LEU A 68 -3.60 -18.00 -2.01
N MET A 69 -4.85 -18.39 -1.77
CA MET A 69 -5.76 -17.60 -0.95
C MET A 69 -5.31 -17.55 0.51
N GLY A 70 -4.88 -18.68 1.07
CA GLY A 70 -4.34 -18.72 2.42
C GLY A 70 -3.12 -17.80 2.62
N PHE A 71 -2.24 -17.71 1.62
CA PHE A 71 -1.13 -16.75 1.64
C PHE A 71 -1.64 -15.30 1.61
N LEU A 72 -2.55 -14.96 0.68
CA LEU A 72 -3.07 -13.60 0.53
C LEU A 72 -3.83 -13.13 1.78
N GLU A 73 -4.53 -14.02 2.47
CA GLU A 73 -5.27 -13.71 3.68
C GLU A 73 -4.37 -13.61 4.93
N SER A 74 -3.24 -14.32 4.94
CA SER A 74 -2.37 -14.40 6.11
C SER A 74 -1.14 -13.49 6.04
N VAL A 75 -0.75 -13.00 4.85
CA VAL A 75 0.43 -12.14 4.70
C VAL A 75 0.25 -10.84 5.49
N TYR A 76 1.17 -10.57 6.42
CA TYR A 76 1.12 -9.39 7.26
C TYR A 76 1.76 -8.20 6.57
N ILE A 77 0.94 -7.28 6.07
CA ILE A 77 1.36 -6.06 5.37
C ILE A 77 1.43 -4.82 6.28
N GLY A 78 1.06 -4.94 7.54
CA GLY A 78 0.98 -3.80 8.48
C GLY A 78 2.35 -3.15 8.76
N SER A 79 3.45 -3.92 8.76
CA SER A 79 4.80 -3.40 8.93
C SER A 79 5.38 -2.73 7.68
N ASP A 80 4.70 -2.83 6.54
CA ASP A 80 5.17 -2.29 5.27
C ASP A 80 4.84 -0.81 5.09
N ARG A 81 3.98 -0.29 5.94
CA ARG A 81 3.50 1.08 5.89
C ARG A 81 4.07 1.89 7.03
N ASN A 82 4.57 3.06 6.71
CA ASN A 82 4.87 4.07 7.72
C ASN A 82 3.53 4.65 8.22
N LEU A 83 3.11 4.26 9.41
CA LEU A 83 1.90 4.77 10.06
C LEU A 83 2.18 5.89 11.07
N GLU A 84 3.46 6.25 11.27
CA GLU A 84 3.87 7.29 12.23
C GLU A 84 3.91 8.68 11.58
N ASP A 85 4.56 8.76 10.41
CA ASP A 85 4.79 10.03 9.72
C ASP A 85 3.62 10.39 8.84
N PHE A 86 2.72 11.24 9.30
CA PHE A 86 1.60 11.68 8.49
C PHE A 86 2.06 12.55 7.31
N ARG A 87 1.69 12.12 6.10
CA ARG A 87 1.98 12.79 4.82
C ARG A 87 0.75 12.73 3.93
N PHE A 88 0.22 13.89 3.62
CA PHE A 88 -0.96 14.02 2.77
C PHE A 88 -0.70 15.01 1.63
N PRO A 89 -0.25 14.53 0.46
CA PRO A 89 -0.13 15.39 -0.73
C PRO A 89 -1.50 15.83 -1.20
N VAL A 90 -1.72 17.13 -1.35
CA VAL A 90 -2.97 17.69 -1.85
C VAL A 90 -3.00 17.53 -3.37
N GLN A 91 -3.92 16.73 -3.86
CA GLN A 91 -4.09 16.44 -5.29
C GLN A 91 -5.14 17.35 -5.94
N PHE A 92 -6.16 17.72 -5.16
CA PHE A 92 -7.25 18.57 -5.63
C PHE A 92 -7.85 19.36 -4.46
N VAL A 93 -8.28 20.60 -4.71
CA VAL A 93 -9.02 21.41 -3.74
C VAL A 93 -10.46 21.51 -4.21
N ASN A 94 -11.37 20.91 -3.45
CA ASN A 94 -12.80 20.93 -3.72
C ASN A 94 -13.44 22.13 -3.02
N ARG A 95 -14.06 23.02 -3.79
CA ARG A 95 -14.76 24.20 -3.28
C ARG A 95 -16.09 24.41 -4.01
N PRO A 96 -17.10 23.54 -3.77
CA PRO A 96 -18.38 23.61 -4.46
C PRO A 96 -19.18 24.87 -4.12
N HIS A 97 -18.96 25.46 -2.96
CA HIS A 97 -19.56 26.73 -2.48
C HIS A 97 -18.61 27.43 -1.52
N LEU A 98 -18.96 28.66 -1.12
CA LEU A 98 -18.07 29.53 -0.34
C LEU A 98 -17.76 28.97 1.06
N ASP A 99 -18.70 28.25 1.66
CA ASP A 99 -18.60 27.74 3.04
C ASP A 99 -17.92 26.36 3.15
N PHE A 100 -17.47 25.79 2.03
CA PHE A 100 -16.80 24.50 2.04
C PHE A 100 -15.47 24.58 1.29
N ARG A 101 -14.42 24.10 1.96
CA ARG A 101 -13.10 23.92 1.36
C ARG A 101 -12.54 22.57 1.81
N GLY A 102 -12.52 21.61 0.89
CA GLY A 102 -11.98 20.27 1.10
C GLY A 102 -10.69 20.05 0.33
N PHE A 103 -9.69 19.50 1.00
CA PHE A 103 -8.41 19.12 0.44
C PHE A 103 -8.44 17.62 0.13
N CYS A 104 -8.46 17.28 -1.15
CA CYS A 104 -8.59 15.90 -1.60
C CYS A 104 -7.23 15.30 -1.94
N GLY A 105 -6.99 14.06 -1.54
CA GLY A 105 -5.74 13.35 -1.83
C GLY A 105 -5.76 11.93 -1.29
N THR A 106 -4.64 11.24 -1.48
CA THR A 106 -4.39 9.94 -0.88
C THR A 106 -3.35 10.11 0.23
N ILE A 107 -3.64 9.59 1.41
CA ILE A 107 -2.68 9.58 2.52
C ILE A 107 -1.48 8.74 2.09
N ALA A 108 -0.32 9.38 1.92
CA ALA A 108 0.90 8.71 1.48
C ALA A 108 1.55 7.90 2.62
N SER A 109 1.48 8.40 3.84
CA SER A 109 1.92 7.71 5.06
C SER A 109 1.24 8.29 6.30
N GLY A 110 1.31 7.54 7.39
CA GLY A 110 0.79 7.94 8.70
C GLY A 110 -0.71 7.75 8.87
N ILE A 111 -1.17 8.25 10.00
CA ILE A 111 -2.56 8.24 10.44
C ILE A 111 -2.95 9.69 10.75
N VAL A 112 -4.19 10.04 10.46
CA VAL A 112 -4.79 11.33 10.80
C VAL A 112 -6.13 11.13 11.49
N ARG A 113 -6.39 11.94 12.52
CA ARG A 113 -7.64 11.95 13.27
C ARG A 113 -8.31 13.31 13.19
N GLN A 114 -9.61 13.32 13.33
CA GLN A 114 -10.36 14.56 13.56
C GLN A 114 -9.82 15.26 14.82
N GLY A 115 -9.60 16.59 14.74
CA GLY A 115 -8.98 17.39 15.79
C GLY A 115 -7.45 17.40 15.81
N ASP A 116 -6.77 16.58 15.01
CA ASP A 116 -5.31 16.59 14.93
C ASP A 116 -4.81 17.94 14.42
N GLU A 117 -3.76 18.48 15.06
CA GLU A 117 -3.05 19.65 14.56
C GLU A 117 -2.24 19.25 13.33
N VAL A 118 -2.38 20.04 12.26
CA VAL A 118 -1.69 19.84 10.98
C VAL A 118 -1.00 21.09 10.50
N MET A 119 0.01 20.93 9.67
CA MET A 119 0.78 22.02 9.04
C MET A 119 0.78 21.85 7.54
N VAL A 120 0.59 22.92 6.80
CA VAL A 120 0.68 22.95 5.34
C VAL A 120 2.09 23.35 4.92
N LEU A 121 2.71 22.57 4.05
CA LEU A 121 3.97 22.91 3.40
C LEU A 121 3.71 23.37 1.96
N PRO A 122 4.46 24.38 1.46
CA PRO A 122 5.62 25.03 2.07
C PRO A 122 5.29 26.19 3.02
N SER A 123 4.03 26.63 3.13
CA SER A 123 3.64 27.85 3.85
C SER A 123 3.90 27.81 5.36
N ARG A 124 3.97 26.59 5.95
CA ARG A 124 4.12 26.31 7.39
C ARG A 124 2.99 26.85 8.27
N LYS A 125 1.85 27.18 7.68
CA LYS A 125 0.65 27.53 8.44
C LYS A 125 0.05 26.31 9.10
N THR A 126 -0.42 26.44 10.32
CA THR A 126 -1.05 25.35 11.09
C THR A 126 -2.55 25.55 11.20
N SER A 127 -3.28 24.47 11.35
CA SER A 127 -4.71 24.42 11.62
C SER A 127 -5.05 23.04 12.23
N HIS A 128 -6.32 22.80 12.54
CA HIS A 128 -6.78 21.49 13.00
C HIS A 128 -7.66 20.83 11.94
N VAL A 129 -7.63 19.50 11.90
CA VAL A 129 -8.51 18.72 11.04
C VAL A 129 -9.94 18.81 11.56
N LYS A 130 -10.81 19.45 10.80
CA LYS A 130 -12.23 19.61 11.15
C LYS A 130 -13.02 18.35 10.86
N SER A 131 -12.85 17.75 9.69
CA SER A 131 -13.46 16.48 9.31
C SER A 131 -12.63 15.71 8.29
N ILE A 132 -12.83 14.42 8.26
CA ILE A 132 -12.24 13.48 7.30
C ILE A 132 -13.37 12.80 6.56
N VAL A 133 -13.45 13.01 5.25
CA VAL A 133 -14.54 12.47 4.42
C VAL A 133 -13.99 11.45 3.44
N THR A 134 -14.58 10.27 3.46
CA THR A 134 -14.33 9.17 2.50
C THR A 134 -15.50 9.05 1.51
N PHE A 135 -15.42 8.11 0.57
CA PHE A 135 -16.55 7.80 -0.30
C PHE A 135 -17.78 7.29 0.48
N GLU A 136 -17.58 6.60 1.59
CA GLU A 136 -18.63 6.03 2.44
C GLU A 136 -19.20 7.03 3.46
N GLY A 137 -18.57 8.20 3.61
CA GLY A 137 -19.00 9.23 4.56
C GLY A 137 -17.86 9.77 5.43
N GLU A 138 -18.22 10.47 6.49
CA GLU A 138 -17.26 10.99 7.47
C GLU A 138 -16.74 9.87 8.37
N VAL A 139 -15.44 9.96 8.70
CA VAL A 139 -14.75 9.04 9.61
C VAL A 139 -13.94 9.84 10.64
N GLU A 140 -13.75 9.27 11.82
CA GLU A 140 -12.96 9.87 12.89
C GLU A 140 -11.45 9.76 12.66
N GLU A 141 -11.04 8.67 11.98
CA GLU A 141 -9.63 8.36 11.71
C GLU A 141 -9.47 7.84 10.28
N ALA A 142 -8.35 8.20 9.64
CA ALA A 142 -7.94 7.63 8.37
C ALA A 142 -6.42 7.39 8.34
N HIS A 143 -5.99 6.41 7.56
CA HIS A 143 -4.59 5.99 7.46
C HIS A 143 -4.17 5.74 6.01
N ALA A 144 -2.87 5.66 5.77
CA ALA A 144 -2.35 5.28 4.46
C ALA A 144 -2.80 3.87 4.05
N PRO A 145 -3.21 3.68 2.79
CA PRO A 145 -3.25 4.57 1.65
C PRO A 145 -4.68 5.06 1.31
N LEU A 146 -5.51 5.41 2.29
CA LEU A 146 -6.88 5.83 2.02
C LEU A 146 -6.92 7.14 1.23
N ALA A 147 -7.82 7.21 0.26
CA ALA A 147 -8.20 8.43 -0.44
C ALA A 147 -9.26 9.16 0.37
N VAL A 148 -8.97 10.39 0.78
CA VAL A 148 -9.84 11.17 1.65
C VAL A 148 -9.93 12.62 1.21
N THR A 149 -10.95 13.31 1.72
CA THR A 149 -11.05 14.76 1.70
C THR A 149 -10.92 15.27 3.13
N LEU A 150 -9.90 16.08 3.40
CA LEU A 150 -9.72 16.75 4.67
C LEU A 150 -10.34 18.14 4.61
N THR A 151 -11.08 18.52 5.64
CA THR A 151 -11.46 19.92 5.90
C THR A 151 -10.68 20.41 7.12
N LEU A 152 -10.35 21.70 7.13
CA LEU A 152 -9.62 22.32 8.23
C LEU A 152 -10.50 23.34 8.94
N GLU A 153 -10.20 23.63 10.21
CA GLU A 153 -10.94 24.62 11.01
C GLU A 153 -10.72 26.02 10.49
N ASP A 154 -9.48 26.33 10.09
CA ASP A 154 -9.10 27.66 9.62
C ASP A 154 -9.04 27.73 8.08
N GLU A 155 -9.38 28.87 7.53
CA GLU A 155 -9.16 29.15 6.10
C GLU A 155 -7.70 29.50 5.84
N ILE A 156 -6.86 28.47 5.75
CA ILE A 156 -5.44 28.59 5.38
C ILE A 156 -5.23 28.39 3.90
N ASP A 157 -4.21 29.05 3.37
CA ASP A 157 -3.82 28.88 1.98
C ASP A 157 -3.14 27.53 1.78
N CYS A 158 -3.80 26.66 1.03
CA CYS A 158 -3.33 25.33 0.67
C CYS A 158 -3.89 24.99 -0.71
N SER A 159 -3.02 24.55 -1.61
CA SER A 159 -3.31 24.32 -3.01
C SER A 159 -2.87 22.94 -3.47
N ARG A 160 -3.27 22.56 -4.67
CA ARG A 160 -2.74 21.36 -5.31
C ARG A 160 -1.20 21.42 -5.39
N GLY A 161 -0.56 20.37 -4.95
CA GLY A 161 0.90 20.23 -4.89
C GLY A 161 1.49 20.54 -3.52
N ASP A 162 0.73 21.19 -2.63
CA ASP A 162 1.12 21.34 -1.24
C ASP A 162 1.00 20.01 -0.49
N MET A 163 1.62 19.93 0.67
CA MET A 163 1.56 18.77 1.53
C MET A 163 1.08 19.14 2.93
N ILE A 164 0.09 18.41 3.42
CA ILE A 164 -0.36 18.51 4.81
C ILE A 164 0.38 17.46 5.63
N ILE A 165 0.97 17.87 6.74
CA ILE A 165 1.80 17.05 7.61
C ILE A 165 1.43 17.28 9.08
N ARG A 166 1.93 16.44 9.99
CA ARG A 166 1.89 16.68 11.43
C ARG A 166 3.00 17.67 11.82
N PRO A 167 2.72 18.72 12.64
CA PRO A 167 3.76 19.61 13.16
C PRO A 167 4.84 18.84 13.92
N GLY A 168 6.08 19.29 13.83
CA GLY A 168 7.23 18.65 14.49
C GLY A 168 7.83 17.46 13.73
N ASN A 169 7.16 16.96 12.70
CA ASN A 169 7.65 15.86 11.87
C ASN A 169 7.65 16.27 10.38
N SER A 170 8.44 17.28 10.05
CA SER A 170 8.53 17.79 8.67
C SER A 170 9.45 16.92 7.81
N PRO A 171 9.05 16.59 6.56
CA PRO A 171 9.95 15.98 5.60
C PRO A 171 11.05 16.98 5.22
N ARG A 172 12.16 16.47 4.69
CA ARG A 172 13.18 17.31 4.07
C ARG A 172 12.64 17.91 2.79
N LEU A 173 12.84 19.20 2.60
CA LEU A 173 12.51 19.92 1.37
C LEU A 173 13.81 20.14 0.61
N GLU A 174 14.02 19.43 -0.48
CA GLU A 174 15.25 19.45 -1.27
C GLU A 174 14.93 19.70 -2.75
N GLN A 175 15.84 20.39 -3.43
CA GLN A 175 15.74 20.60 -4.88
C GLN A 175 16.52 19.56 -5.68
N LYS A 176 17.41 18.82 -5.02
CA LYS A 176 18.19 17.76 -5.61
C LYS A 176 17.95 16.46 -4.86
N PHE A 177 17.58 15.42 -5.55
CA PHE A 177 17.33 14.11 -4.99
C PHE A 177 17.69 13.01 -5.99
N GLU A 178 18.00 11.84 -5.49
CA GLU A 178 18.13 10.62 -6.28
C GLU A 178 16.85 9.81 -6.15
N ALA A 179 16.35 9.31 -7.26
CA ALA A 179 15.14 8.49 -7.29
C ALA A 179 15.28 7.33 -8.27
N MET A 180 14.74 6.19 -7.89
CA MET A 180 14.52 5.08 -8.80
C MET A 180 13.21 5.31 -9.56
N MET A 181 13.30 5.35 -10.88
CA MET A 181 12.13 5.46 -11.75
C MET A 181 11.86 4.15 -12.48
N VAL A 182 10.59 3.79 -12.51
CA VAL A 182 10.08 2.68 -13.33
C VAL A 182 9.08 3.27 -14.31
N TRP A 183 9.27 3.03 -15.61
CA TRP A 183 8.38 3.49 -16.68
C TRP A 183 7.92 2.34 -17.57
#